data_6ee3c6e4a7f77bd4dcca54855a4f6792
#
_entry.id   6ee3c6e4a7f77bd4dcca54855a4f6792
#
_cell.length_a   1.000
_cell.length_b   1.000
_cell.length_c   1.000
_cell.angle_alpha   90.00
_cell.angle_beta   90.00
_cell.angle_gamma   90.00
#
_symmetry.space_group_name_H-M   'P 1'
#
loop_
_entity.id
_entity.type
_entity.pdbx_description
1 polymer ?
#
loop_
_entity_poly.entity_id
_entity_poly.type
_entity_poly.pdbx_seq_one_letter_code
_entity_poly.pdbx_strand_id
1 'polypeptide(L)'
;MGVAVIAAVATVLGAAPASAAVDAPTAPSSARVLPDPIDCEGCWAPDPSTTWQWQLQGEIDTAVDVQMYDVDGFETRPSTVRELHEAGRAVVCYLSAGSWEEWRPDAADFPRSVKGAKNGWPGERWLDIRKLGVLGPIMQARMDLCAAKGFDAVEFDNVDGYRNRSGFPLTGADQLRYNVYLANQAHRRGLSAVLKNDLGQIRDLLPYFDVALNEQCFQYDECNRLRPFVAAGRAVFTVEYRLELHEFCPQAAELGFSSMRKKLSLRVWRDPCP
;
A
#
# COMPACT_ATOMS: atom_id res chain seq x y z
N MET A 1 -29.34 -85.64 -34.40
CA MET A 1 -28.03 -85.08 -34.08
C MET A 1 -27.65 -84.07 -35.17
N GLY A 2 -28.02 -82.84 -35.01
CA GLY A 2 -27.80 -81.80 -35.99
C GLY A 2 -26.83 -80.76 -35.49
N VAL A 3 -25.77 -80.59 -36.24
CA VAL A 3 -24.74 -79.62 -35.99
C VAL A 3 -25.10 -78.33 -36.75
N ALA A 4 -25.39 -77.22 -36.04
CA ALA A 4 -25.62 -75.93 -36.61
C ALA A 4 -24.30 -75.17 -36.80
N VAL A 5 -24.00 -74.74 -38.00
CA VAL A 5 -22.87 -73.89 -38.37
C VAL A 5 -23.34 -72.45 -38.28
N ILE A 6 -22.74 -71.66 -37.40
CA ILE A 6 -22.96 -70.24 -37.27
C ILE A 6 -21.90 -69.48 -38.09
N ALA A 7 -22.34 -68.77 -39.13
CA ALA A 7 -21.50 -67.90 -39.94
C ALA A 7 -21.31 -66.56 -39.19
N ALA A 8 -20.07 -66.18 -38.90
CA ALA A 8 -19.71 -64.86 -38.34
C ALA A 8 -19.63 -63.82 -39.48
N VAL A 9 -20.45 -62.76 -39.37
CA VAL A 9 -20.35 -61.58 -40.25
C VAL A 9 -19.43 -60.57 -39.57
N ALA A 10 -18.31 -60.31 -40.20
CA ALA A 10 -17.37 -59.28 -39.75
C ALA A 10 -17.82 -57.89 -40.27
N THR A 11 -18.26 -57.03 -39.37
CA THR A 11 -18.52 -55.62 -39.66
C THR A 11 -17.22 -54.82 -39.56
N VAL A 12 -16.78 -54.29 -40.67
CA VAL A 12 -15.67 -53.34 -40.74
C VAL A 12 -16.16 -51.95 -40.30
N LEU A 13 -15.79 -51.50 -39.11
CA LEU A 13 -16.00 -50.11 -38.68
C LEU A 13 -14.89 -49.26 -39.29
N GLY A 14 -15.29 -48.38 -40.20
CA GLY A 14 -14.42 -47.33 -40.73
C GLY A 14 -14.16 -46.28 -39.68
N ALA A 15 -12.88 -46.07 -39.33
CA ALA A 15 -12.43 -44.97 -38.49
C ALA A 15 -12.47 -43.67 -39.29
N ALA A 16 -13.27 -42.70 -38.81
CA ALA A 16 -13.22 -41.32 -39.32
C ALA A 16 -11.93 -40.64 -38.89
N PRO A 17 -11.32 -39.79 -39.73
CA PRO A 17 -10.11 -39.06 -39.33
C PRO A 17 -10.47 -38.03 -38.28
N ALA A 18 -9.70 -38.00 -37.18
CA ALA A 18 -9.76 -36.97 -36.16
C ALA A 18 -9.29 -35.65 -36.79
N SER A 19 -10.17 -34.67 -36.86
CA SER A 19 -9.79 -33.28 -37.17
C SER A 19 -8.94 -32.75 -36.02
N ALA A 20 -7.67 -32.49 -36.30
CA ALA A 20 -6.83 -31.75 -35.41
C ALA A 20 -7.38 -30.31 -35.28
N ALA A 21 -7.87 -29.98 -34.08
CA ALA A 21 -8.19 -28.59 -33.73
C ALA A 21 -6.85 -27.82 -33.73
N VAL A 22 -6.72 -26.90 -34.67
CA VAL A 22 -5.60 -25.95 -34.69
C VAL A 22 -5.88 -24.99 -33.54
N ASP A 23 -5.08 -25.08 -32.47
CA ASP A 23 -5.11 -24.08 -31.39
C ASP A 23 -4.86 -22.72 -32.00
N ALA A 24 -5.87 -21.85 -31.93
CA ALA A 24 -5.69 -20.45 -32.29
C ALA A 24 -4.64 -19.85 -31.35
N PRO A 25 -3.68 -19.08 -31.87
CA PRO A 25 -2.70 -18.43 -31.01
C PRO A 25 -3.44 -17.54 -30.02
N THR A 26 -3.33 -17.85 -28.72
CA THR A 26 -3.75 -16.98 -27.64
C THR A 26 -3.02 -15.66 -27.83
N ALA A 27 -3.77 -14.61 -28.13
CA ALA A 27 -3.20 -13.24 -28.21
C ALA A 27 -2.45 -12.97 -26.91
N PRO A 28 -1.22 -12.45 -26.95
CA PRO A 28 -0.49 -12.11 -25.74
C PRO A 28 -1.38 -11.17 -24.94
N SER A 29 -1.64 -11.54 -23.67
CA SER A 29 -2.23 -10.64 -22.71
C SER A 29 -1.38 -9.37 -22.74
N SER A 30 -1.95 -8.27 -23.26
CA SER A 30 -1.28 -6.98 -23.20
C SER A 30 -1.11 -6.66 -21.71
N ALA A 31 0.06 -6.96 -21.15
CA ALA A 31 0.46 -6.42 -19.87
C ALA A 31 0.24 -4.90 -20.01
N ARG A 32 -0.76 -4.36 -19.32
CA ARG A 32 -1.01 -2.91 -19.37
C ARG A 32 0.23 -2.27 -18.81
N VAL A 33 0.94 -1.54 -19.65
CA VAL A 33 2.11 -0.75 -19.26
C VAL A 33 1.65 0.21 -18.19
N LEU A 34 2.36 0.24 -17.05
CA LEU A 34 2.11 1.22 -16.01
C LEU A 34 2.38 2.62 -16.57
N PRO A 35 1.64 3.64 -16.15
CA PRO A 35 1.97 5.01 -16.52
C PRO A 35 3.33 5.38 -15.95
N ASP A 36 4.05 6.27 -16.62
CA ASP A 36 5.32 6.78 -16.13
C ASP A 36 5.16 7.48 -14.76
N PRO A 37 6.19 7.46 -13.91
CA PRO A 37 6.23 8.27 -12.71
C PRO A 37 6.07 9.76 -13.04
N ILE A 38 5.33 10.47 -12.21
CA ILE A 38 5.21 11.93 -12.32
C ILE A 38 6.27 12.53 -11.40
N ASP A 39 7.13 13.37 -11.98
CA ASP A 39 8.10 14.13 -11.20
C ASP A 39 7.38 15.13 -10.30
N CYS A 40 7.83 15.21 -9.05
CA CYS A 40 7.32 16.15 -8.07
C CYS A 40 8.44 17.13 -7.66
N GLU A 41 8.73 18.09 -8.55
CA GLU A 41 9.75 19.09 -8.27
C GLU A 41 9.37 19.92 -7.03
N GLY A 42 10.27 19.97 -6.05
CA GLY A 42 10.03 20.69 -4.80
C GLY A 42 9.18 19.96 -3.76
N CYS A 43 8.75 18.72 -4.01
CA CYS A 43 8.14 17.88 -2.99
C CYS A 43 9.11 17.59 -1.84
N TRP A 44 8.56 17.40 -0.65
CA TRP A 44 9.34 17.06 0.52
C TRP A 44 10.10 15.73 0.34
N ALA A 45 11.40 15.78 0.56
CA ALA A 45 12.29 14.62 0.48
C ALA A 45 13.06 14.53 1.80
N PRO A 46 12.66 13.62 2.72
CA PRO A 46 13.35 13.47 3.99
C PRO A 46 14.74 12.87 3.83
N ASP A 47 15.67 13.36 4.65
CA ASP A 47 16.94 12.66 4.87
C ASP A 47 16.68 11.29 5.51
N PRO A 48 17.43 10.23 5.17
CA PRO A 48 17.30 8.93 5.84
C PRO A 48 17.41 8.96 7.36
N SER A 49 18.10 9.96 7.91
CA SER A 49 18.24 10.18 9.37
C SER A 49 17.10 10.99 9.99
N THR A 50 16.08 11.40 9.21
CA THR A 50 14.96 12.19 9.70
C THR A 50 14.29 11.53 10.91
N THR A 51 14.23 12.25 12.03
CA THR A 51 13.49 11.83 13.21
C THR A 51 12.01 12.09 13.05
N TRP A 52 11.17 11.20 13.59
CA TRP A 52 9.74 11.26 13.29
C TRP A 52 8.84 10.82 14.43
N GLN A 53 7.61 11.30 14.42
CA GLN A 53 6.52 10.89 15.28
C GLN A 53 5.38 10.35 14.43
N TRP A 54 4.85 9.21 14.77
CA TRP A 54 3.64 8.64 14.18
C TRP A 54 2.52 8.66 15.21
N GLN A 55 1.56 9.56 15.03
CA GLN A 55 0.46 9.70 15.99
C GLN A 55 -0.87 9.84 15.26
N LEU A 56 -1.63 8.75 15.22
CA LEU A 56 -2.92 8.69 14.52
C LEU A 56 -4.11 8.80 15.48
N GLN A 57 -3.88 8.83 16.79
CA GLN A 57 -4.95 8.90 17.77
C GLN A 57 -4.66 9.88 18.92
N GLY A 58 -5.75 10.52 19.36
CA GLY A 58 -5.70 11.50 20.45
C GLY A 58 -5.28 12.89 19.97
N GLU A 59 -5.20 13.83 20.89
CA GLU A 59 -4.69 15.17 20.63
C GLU A 59 -3.20 15.08 20.26
N ILE A 60 -2.84 15.72 19.14
CA ILE A 60 -1.45 15.70 18.66
C ILE A 60 -0.57 16.50 19.62
N ASP A 61 0.46 15.84 20.15
CA ASP A 61 1.46 16.49 20.98
C ASP A 61 2.54 17.14 20.09
N THR A 62 2.38 18.43 19.82
CA THR A 62 3.30 19.21 18.98
C THR A 62 4.63 19.51 19.67
N ALA A 63 4.79 19.16 20.95
CA ALA A 63 6.02 19.38 21.70
C ALA A 63 7.07 18.26 21.54
N VAL A 64 6.73 17.13 20.89
CA VAL A 64 7.71 16.08 20.63
C VAL A 64 8.79 16.61 19.70
N ASP A 65 10.06 16.56 20.13
CA ASP A 65 11.19 17.08 19.37
C ASP A 65 11.61 16.12 18.26
N VAL A 66 11.02 16.30 17.07
CA VAL A 66 11.27 15.51 15.86
C VAL A 66 11.15 16.39 14.63
N GLN A 67 11.69 15.94 13.51
CA GLN A 67 11.71 16.67 12.25
C GLN A 67 10.45 16.45 11.42
N MET A 68 9.71 15.35 11.65
CA MET A 68 8.53 15.00 10.88
C MET A 68 7.45 14.40 11.78
N TYR A 69 6.19 14.75 11.49
CA TYR A 69 5.00 14.14 12.07
C TYR A 69 4.20 13.45 10.99
N ASP A 70 3.75 12.23 11.28
CA ASP A 70 2.75 11.52 10.49
C ASP A 70 1.48 11.41 11.32
N VAL A 71 0.42 12.04 10.84
CA VAL A 71 -0.81 12.25 11.58
C VAL A 71 -2.05 12.07 10.69
N ASP A 72 -3.18 11.75 11.33
CA ASP A 72 -4.44 11.49 10.62
C ASP A 72 -4.90 12.70 9.77
N GLY A 73 -5.13 12.47 8.47
CA GLY A 73 -5.47 13.51 7.52
C GLY A 73 -6.85 14.14 7.76
N PHE A 74 -7.83 13.38 8.26
CA PHE A 74 -9.16 13.90 8.56
C PHE A 74 -9.21 14.62 9.90
N GLU A 75 -8.67 13.99 10.96
CA GLU A 75 -8.76 14.48 12.34
C GLU A 75 -7.85 15.69 12.62
N THR A 76 -6.71 15.79 11.94
CA THR A 76 -5.74 16.87 12.16
C THR A 76 -6.25 18.18 11.60
N ARG A 77 -6.22 19.24 12.42
CA ARG A 77 -6.66 20.58 12.04
C ARG A 77 -5.60 21.30 11.19
N PRO A 78 -5.99 22.17 10.25
CA PRO A 78 -5.02 22.99 9.51
C PRO A 78 -4.16 23.88 10.41
N SER A 79 -4.66 24.28 11.59
CA SER A 79 -3.89 25.04 12.57
C SER A 79 -2.74 24.24 13.17
N THR A 80 -2.95 22.94 13.41
CA THR A 80 -1.90 22.04 13.92
C THR A 80 -0.80 21.83 12.88
N VAL A 81 -1.18 21.67 11.59
CA VAL A 81 -0.20 21.57 10.49
C VAL A 81 0.65 22.83 10.41
N ARG A 82 0.03 24.02 10.47
CA ARG A 82 0.77 25.28 10.49
C ARG A 82 1.70 25.42 11.68
N GLU A 83 1.24 25.08 12.88
CA GLU A 83 2.04 25.10 14.11
C GLU A 83 3.30 24.22 13.96
N LEU A 84 3.16 23.02 13.39
CA LEU A 84 4.27 22.14 13.12
C LEU A 84 5.24 22.73 12.09
N HIS A 85 4.74 23.36 11.02
CA HIS A 85 5.56 24.04 10.03
C HIS A 85 6.29 25.27 10.62
N GLU A 86 5.62 26.04 11.47
CA GLU A 86 6.23 27.18 12.17
C GLU A 86 7.40 26.73 13.09
N ALA A 87 7.31 25.49 13.58
CA ALA A 87 8.38 24.84 14.32
C ALA A 87 9.44 24.13 13.42
N GLY A 88 9.36 24.31 12.09
CA GLY A 88 10.31 23.75 11.11
C GLY A 88 10.14 22.25 10.86
N ARG A 89 8.95 21.69 11.09
CA ARG A 89 8.67 20.26 10.98
C ARG A 89 7.84 19.96 9.74
N ALA A 90 8.18 18.87 9.04
CA ALA A 90 7.34 18.35 7.97
C ALA A 90 6.14 17.56 8.53
N VAL A 91 5.04 17.54 7.78
CA VAL A 91 3.80 16.86 8.22
C VAL A 91 3.26 15.95 7.13
N VAL A 92 3.19 14.65 7.43
CA VAL A 92 2.65 13.60 6.56
C VAL A 92 1.18 13.35 6.89
N CYS A 93 0.36 13.26 5.86
CA CYS A 93 -1.07 13.01 5.92
C CYS A 93 -1.37 11.52 5.84
N TYR A 94 -1.69 10.86 6.95
CA TYR A 94 -2.16 9.48 6.93
C TYR A 94 -3.55 9.39 6.29
N LEU A 95 -3.69 8.49 5.31
CA LEU A 95 -4.96 8.11 4.70
C LEU A 95 -5.02 6.58 4.50
N SER A 96 -6.09 5.94 4.97
CA SER A 96 -6.37 4.57 4.54
C SER A 96 -6.84 4.57 3.09
N ALA A 97 -6.00 4.08 2.17
CA ALA A 97 -6.31 4.05 0.74
C ALA A 97 -6.85 2.69 0.26
N GLY A 98 -6.51 1.61 0.97
CA GLY A 98 -6.95 0.25 0.61
C GLY A 98 -8.08 -0.29 1.49
N SER A 99 -8.53 0.44 2.51
CA SER A 99 -9.69 0.08 3.32
C SER A 99 -10.71 1.22 3.41
N TRP A 100 -11.96 0.82 3.59
CA TRP A 100 -13.08 1.67 3.97
C TRP A 100 -13.20 1.71 5.48
N GLU A 101 -13.37 2.89 6.04
CA GLU A 101 -13.50 3.16 7.46
C GLU A 101 -14.89 3.76 7.70
N GLU A 102 -15.72 3.13 8.56
CA GLU A 102 -17.13 3.51 8.74
C GLU A 102 -17.33 4.89 9.38
N TRP A 103 -16.32 5.39 10.09
CA TRP A 103 -16.38 6.66 10.83
C TRP A 103 -15.92 7.88 10.01
N ARG A 104 -15.38 7.67 8.81
CA ARG A 104 -14.89 8.78 8.00
C ARG A 104 -16.04 9.62 7.44
N PRO A 105 -15.86 10.95 7.33
CA PRO A 105 -16.90 11.84 6.80
C PRO A 105 -17.39 11.44 5.40
N ASP A 106 -16.52 10.85 4.59
CA ASP A 106 -16.78 10.40 3.22
C ASP A 106 -17.19 8.91 3.12
N ALA A 107 -17.47 8.25 4.24
CA ALA A 107 -17.81 6.81 4.25
C ALA A 107 -19.04 6.49 3.39
N ALA A 108 -19.96 7.43 3.19
CA ALA A 108 -21.15 7.27 2.37
C ALA A 108 -20.86 7.29 0.86
N ASP A 109 -19.74 7.88 0.44
CA ASP A 109 -19.36 7.99 -0.98
C ASP A 109 -18.88 6.66 -1.57
N PHE A 110 -18.55 5.70 -0.71
CA PHE A 110 -18.16 4.36 -1.13
C PHE A 110 -19.39 3.49 -1.35
N PRO A 111 -19.69 3.05 -2.57
CA PRO A 111 -20.79 2.12 -2.81
C PRO A 111 -20.51 0.76 -2.18
N ARG A 112 -21.58 0.03 -1.82
CA ARG A 112 -21.46 -1.29 -1.20
C ARG A 112 -20.63 -2.27 -2.06
N SER A 113 -20.68 -2.14 -3.37
CA SER A 113 -20.00 -3.02 -4.32
C SER A 113 -18.47 -2.99 -4.25
N VAL A 114 -17.88 -1.96 -3.65
CA VAL A 114 -16.43 -1.86 -3.46
C VAL A 114 -15.97 -2.25 -2.05
N LYS A 115 -16.91 -2.52 -1.11
CA LYS A 115 -16.62 -2.87 0.29
C LYS A 115 -16.53 -4.39 0.44
N GLY A 116 -15.35 -4.89 0.76
CA GLY A 116 -15.05 -6.32 0.87
C GLY A 116 -15.17 -6.90 2.27
N ALA A 117 -14.28 -7.84 2.58
CA ALA A 117 -14.18 -8.46 3.90
C ALA A 117 -13.62 -7.45 4.93
N LYS A 118 -13.84 -7.75 6.22
CA LYS A 118 -13.19 -7.00 7.31
C LYS A 118 -11.67 -7.17 7.22
N ASN A 119 -10.91 -6.11 7.50
CA ASN A 119 -9.44 -6.15 7.47
C ASN A 119 -8.79 -6.51 8.83
N GLY A 120 -9.60 -6.68 9.87
CA GLY A 120 -9.13 -6.99 11.23
C GLY A 120 -9.35 -5.85 12.22
N TRP A 121 -9.49 -4.62 11.76
CA TRP A 121 -9.82 -3.48 12.58
C TRP A 121 -11.34 -3.28 12.68
N PRO A 122 -11.88 -2.94 13.85
CA PRO A 122 -13.31 -2.64 14.00
C PRO A 122 -13.74 -1.49 13.09
N GLY A 123 -14.84 -1.70 12.36
CA GLY A 123 -15.37 -0.66 11.46
C GLY A 123 -14.68 -0.55 10.10
N GLU A 124 -13.69 -1.39 9.82
CA GLU A 124 -12.94 -1.35 8.55
C GLU A 124 -13.22 -2.54 7.63
N ARG A 125 -13.12 -2.27 6.33
CA ARG A 125 -13.26 -3.28 5.27
C ARG A 125 -12.29 -3.00 4.13
N TRP A 126 -11.69 -4.05 3.59
CA TRP A 126 -10.90 -3.98 2.36
C TRP A 126 -11.70 -3.40 1.21
N LEU A 127 -11.04 -2.68 0.31
CA LEU A 127 -11.62 -2.11 -0.89
C LEU A 127 -11.32 -2.95 -2.14
N ASP A 128 -12.26 -2.98 -3.09
CA ASP A 128 -12.01 -3.50 -4.44
C ASP A 128 -11.23 -2.50 -5.28
N ILE A 129 -9.92 -2.48 -5.10
CA ILE A 129 -9.00 -1.55 -5.76
C ILE A 129 -8.98 -1.67 -7.28
N ARG A 130 -9.58 -2.72 -7.86
CA ARG A 130 -9.77 -2.86 -9.30
C ARG A 130 -10.76 -1.84 -9.84
N LYS A 131 -11.61 -1.28 -8.99
CA LYS A 131 -12.66 -0.29 -9.32
C LYS A 131 -12.12 1.14 -9.27
N LEU A 132 -11.01 1.38 -9.94
CA LEU A 132 -10.34 2.69 -9.95
C LEU A 132 -11.25 3.84 -10.41
N GLY A 133 -12.18 3.58 -11.34
CA GLY A 133 -13.17 4.59 -11.77
C GLY A 133 -14.13 5.03 -10.65
N VAL A 134 -14.30 4.22 -9.61
CA VAL A 134 -15.11 4.54 -8.41
C VAL A 134 -14.23 5.12 -7.30
N LEU A 135 -13.13 4.43 -6.98
CA LEU A 135 -12.25 4.82 -5.87
C LEU A 135 -11.38 6.05 -6.20
N GLY A 136 -11.03 6.22 -7.47
CA GLY A 136 -10.14 7.30 -7.91
C GLY A 136 -10.64 8.69 -7.50
N PRO A 137 -11.87 9.09 -7.82
CA PRO A 137 -12.41 10.38 -7.38
C PRO A 137 -12.41 10.56 -5.86
N ILE A 138 -12.71 9.51 -5.09
CA ILE A 138 -12.74 9.57 -3.62
C ILE A 138 -11.32 9.79 -3.08
N MET A 139 -10.34 9.01 -3.57
CA MET A 139 -8.94 9.17 -3.15
C MET A 139 -8.35 10.52 -3.57
N GLN A 140 -8.74 11.04 -4.74
CA GLN A 140 -8.35 12.38 -5.14
C GLN A 140 -8.89 13.43 -4.17
N ALA A 141 -10.17 13.35 -3.79
CA ALA A 141 -10.77 14.27 -2.81
C ALA A 141 -10.07 14.20 -1.44
N ARG A 142 -9.68 13.01 -0.99
CA ARG A 142 -8.87 12.84 0.23
C ARG A 142 -7.49 13.49 0.11
N MET A 143 -6.81 13.34 -1.02
CA MET A 143 -5.53 14.00 -1.27
C MET A 143 -5.68 15.52 -1.42
N ASP A 144 -6.77 15.99 -2.04
CA ASP A 144 -7.10 17.43 -2.10
C ASP A 144 -7.31 18.02 -0.70
N LEU A 145 -7.92 17.25 0.22
CA LEU A 145 -8.03 17.63 1.63
C LEU A 145 -6.65 17.78 2.30
N CYS A 146 -5.74 16.83 2.08
CA CYS A 146 -4.37 16.92 2.61
C CYS A 146 -3.65 18.16 2.08
N ALA A 147 -3.67 18.37 0.77
CA ALA A 147 -3.05 19.54 0.13
C ALA A 147 -3.66 20.86 0.66
N ALA A 148 -4.99 20.94 0.77
CA ALA A 148 -5.68 22.12 1.30
C ALA A 148 -5.36 22.41 2.77
N LYS A 149 -5.05 21.39 3.57
CA LYS A 149 -4.60 21.55 4.96
C LYS A 149 -3.13 21.92 5.08
N GLY A 150 -2.35 21.83 3.98
CA GLY A 150 -0.95 22.18 3.91
C GLY A 150 0.01 21.03 4.26
N PHE A 151 -0.39 19.79 4.18
CA PHE A 151 0.53 18.65 4.39
C PHE A 151 1.60 18.59 3.31
N ASP A 152 2.75 18.00 3.62
CA ASP A 152 3.91 17.87 2.73
C ASP A 152 3.91 16.53 1.97
N ALA A 153 3.28 15.51 2.52
CA ALA A 153 3.24 14.15 1.98
C ALA A 153 1.94 13.43 2.34
N VAL A 154 1.69 12.30 1.66
CA VAL A 154 0.59 11.38 2.00
C VAL A 154 1.12 9.98 2.26
N GLU A 155 0.84 9.41 3.43
CA GLU A 155 0.96 7.99 3.73
C GLU A 155 -0.30 7.27 3.25
N PHE A 156 -0.13 6.31 2.34
CA PHE A 156 -1.23 5.46 1.85
C PHE A 156 -1.23 4.12 2.56
N ASP A 157 -2.15 3.94 3.50
CA ASP A 157 -2.25 2.70 4.26
C ASP A 157 -3.17 1.66 3.60
N ASN A 158 -3.01 0.39 3.99
CA ASN A 158 -3.75 -0.77 3.49
C ASN A 158 -3.56 -1.04 1.99
N VAL A 159 -2.41 -0.71 1.43
CA VAL A 159 -2.11 -0.80 -0.01
C VAL A 159 -1.40 -2.10 -0.40
N ASP A 160 -1.68 -3.17 0.32
CA ASP A 160 -1.20 -4.55 0.08
C ASP A 160 -2.34 -5.58 0.10
N GLY A 161 -3.57 -5.14 -0.13
CA GLY A 161 -4.79 -5.95 -0.05
C GLY A 161 -4.78 -7.24 -0.88
N TYR A 162 -3.96 -7.32 -1.94
CA TYR A 162 -3.80 -8.53 -2.77
C TYR A 162 -3.18 -9.70 -2.00
N ARG A 163 -2.47 -9.46 -0.91
CA ARG A 163 -1.90 -10.47 -0.03
C ARG A 163 -2.86 -10.89 1.08
N ASN A 164 -3.97 -10.20 1.20
CA ASN A 164 -4.92 -10.30 2.29
C ASN A 164 -6.24 -10.96 1.84
N ARG A 165 -7.02 -11.45 2.79
CA ARG A 165 -8.37 -11.97 2.52
C ARG A 165 -9.35 -10.81 2.32
N SER A 166 -9.15 -10.04 1.27
CA SER A 166 -9.93 -8.83 1.00
C SER A 166 -11.41 -9.09 0.66
N GLY A 167 -11.77 -10.32 0.32
CA GLY A 167 -13.11 -10.65 -0.19
C GLY A 167 -13.23 -10.45 -1.70
N PHE A 168 -12.14 -10.03 -2.35
CA PHE A 168 -12.03 -9.85 -3.80
C PHE A 168 -10.82 -10.64 -4.34
N PRO A 169 -10.88 -11.14 -5.58
CA PRO A 169 -9.74 -11.80 -6.22
C PRO A 169 -8.75 -10.74 -6.74
N LEU A 170 -8.14 -10.00 -5.80
CA LEU A 170 -7.12 -9.00 -6.12
C LEU A 170 -5.81 -9.70 -6.52
N THR A 171 -5.18 -9.18 -7.56
CA THR A 171 -3.86 -9.64 -8.01
C THR A 171 -2.77 -8.62 -7.67
N GLY A 172 -1.50 -9.05 -7.66
CA GLY A 172 -0.38 -8.12 -7.52
C GLY A 172 -0.38 -7.03 -8.61
N ALA A 173 -0.80 -7.36 -9.83
CA ALA A 173 -0.92 -6.38 -10.91
C ALA A 173 -2.03 -5.35 -10.66
N ASP A 174 -3.13 -5.74 -9.98
CA ASP A 174 -4.17 -4.78 -9.58
C ASP A 174 -3.66 -3.83 -8.51
N GLN A 175 -2.93 -4.37 -7.52
CA GLN A 175 -2.34 -3.57 -6.45
C GLN A 175 -1.30 -2.60 -6.99
N LEU A 176 -0.37 -3.08 -7.80
CA LEU A 176 0.66 -2.26 -8.41
C LEU A 176 0.06 -1.08 -9.19
N ARG A 177 -0.95 -1.35 -10.03
CA ARG A 177 -1.65 -0.30 -10.78
C ARG A 177 -2.31 0.73 -9.86
N TYR A 178 -2.92 0.27 -8.76
CA TYR A 178 -3.57 1.14 -7.80
C TYR A 178 -2.56 2.01 -7.05
N ASN A 179 -1.47 1.42 -6.56
CA ASN A 179 -0.42 2.12 -5.84
C ASN A 179 0.27 3.16 -6.71
N VAL A 180 0.60 2.81 -7.96
CA VAL A 180 1.14 3.76 -8.96
C VAL A 180 0.17 4.92 -9.22
N TYR A 181 -1.14 4.63 -9.31
CA TYR A 181 -2.13 5.69 -9.45
C TYR A 181 -2.12 6.64 -8.26
N LEU A 182 -2.13 6.12 -7.02
CA LEU A 182 -2.11 6.93 -5.80
C LEU A 182 -0.88 7.84 -5.74
N ALA A 183 0.31 7.30 -5.96
CA ALA A 183 1.55 8.06 -5.94
C ALA A 183 1.55 9.19 -6.99
N ASN A 184 1.20 8.87 -8.23
CA ASN A 184 1.10 9.87 -9.27
C ASN A 184 0.04 10.95 -8.99
N GLN A 185 -1.06 10.63 -8.28
CA GLN A 185 -2.05 11.62 -7.87
C GLN A 185 -1.57 12.50 -6.72
N ALA A 186 -0.75 11.98 -5.80
CA ALA A 186 -0.09 12.78 -4.77
C ALA A 186 0.89 13.79 -5.41
N HIS A 187 1.76 13.33 -6.31
CA HIS A 187 2.74 14.16 -7.00
C HIS A 187 2.08 15.30 -7.80
N ARG A 188 0.95 15.05 -8.47
CA ARG A 188 0.16 16.10 -9.16
C ARG A 188 -0.30 17.23 -8.23
N ARG A 189 -0.34 16.99 -6.93
CA ARG A 189 -0.77 17.92 -5.87
C ARG A 189 0.40 18.54 -5.11
N GLY A 190 1.64 18.23 -5.51
CA GLY A 190 2.82 18.68 -4.80
C GLY A 190 3.03 17.96 -3.46
N LEU A 191 2.44 16.77 -3.29
CA LEU A 191 2.59 15.95 -2.10
C LEU A 191 3.52 14.78 -2.39
N SER A 192 4.50 14.54 -1.53
CA SER A 192 5.31 13.32 -1.60
C SER A 192 4.47 12.09 -1.27
N ALA A 193 4.82 10.96 -1.88
CA ALA A 193 4.12 9.70 -1.69
C ALA A 193 4.89 8.78 -0.73
N VAL A 194 4.24 8.36 0.37
CA VAL A 194 4.78 7.42 1.34
C VAL A 194 4.13 6.05 1.16
N LEU A 195 4.94 5.04 0.85
CA LEU A 195 4.49 3.66 0.69
C LEU A 195 4.40 2.97 2.04
N LYS A 196 3.19 2.58 2.44
CA LYS A 196 3.00 1.74 3.61
C LYS A 196 3.11 0.27 3.27
N ASN A 197 4.00 -0.44 3.94
CA ASN A 197 4.17 -1.89 3.80
C ASN A 197 4.40 -2.33 2.33
N ASP A 198 3.58 -3.21 1.78
CA ASP A 198 3.65 -3.79 0.41
C ASP A 198 5.06 -4.21 -0.02
N LEU A 199 5.76 -4.90 0.87
CA LEU A 199 7.14 -5.35 0.69
C LEU A 199 7.35 -6.22 -0.55
N GLY A 200 6.27 -6.80 -1.09
CA GLY A 200 6.31 -7.65 -2.28
C GLY A 200 6.56 -6.88 -3.58
N GLN A 201 6.27 -5.58 -3.61
CA GLN A 201 6.30 -4.74 -4.81
C GLN A 201 7.29 -3.57 -4.72
N ILE A 202 8.17 -3.56 -3.72
CA ILE A 202 9.13 -2.47 -3.46
C ILE A 202 9.91 -2.06 -4.71
N ARG A 203 10.42 -3.01 -5.49
CA ARG A 203 11.24 -2.70 -6.68
C ARG A 203 10.44 -2.03 -7.79
N ASP A 204 9.19 -2.43 -7.96
CA ASP A 204 8.29 -1.90 -8.99
C ASP A 204 7.74 -0.53 -8.57
N LEU A 205 7.56 -0.30 -7.27
CA LEU A 205 7.02 0.93 -6.69
C LEU A 205 8.09 1.99 -6.40
N LEU A 206 9.35 1.61 -6.27
CA LEU A 206 10.44 2.55 -6.02
C LEU A 206 10.47 3.76 -6.96
N PRO A 207 10.18 3.66 -8.26
CA PRO A 207 10.16 4.85 -9.12
C PRO A 207 9.05 5.86 -8.78
N TYR A 208 8.02 5.45 -8.05
CA TYR A 208 6.81 6.24 -7.81
C TYR A 208 6.68 6.78 -6.38
N PHE A 209 7.31 6.15 -5.40
CA PHE A 209 7.18 6.52 -3.99
C PHE A 209 8.47 7.12 -3.46
N ASP A 210 8.38 8.21 -2.73
CA ASP A 210 9.52 8.98 -2.22
C ASP A 210 10.07 8.43 -0.93
N VAL A 211 9.22 7.79 -0.13
CA VAL A 211 9.48 7.31 1.22
C VAL A 211 8.83 5.93 1.40
N ALA A 212 9.44 5.08 2.22
CA ALA A 212 8.80 3.85 2.69
C ALA A 212 8.55 3.93 4.20
N LEU A 213 7.35 3.51 4.62
CA LEU A 213 7.00 3.29 6.03
C LEU A 213 6.55 1.85 6.19
N ASN A 214 7.15 1.14 7.15
CA ASN A 214 6.83 -0.28 7.35
C ASN A 214 6.61 -0.61 8.82
N GLU A 215 5.71 -1.55 9.06
CA GLU A 215 5.43 -2.10 10.38
C GLU A 215 5.98 -3.52 10.50
N GLN A 216 6.66 -3.79 11.60
CA GLN A 216 7.06 -5.13 12.06
C GLN A 216 8.01 -5.88 11.12
N CYS A 217 8.77 -5.20 10.26
CA CYS A 217 9.68 -5.90 9.35
C CYS A 217 10.82 -6.64 10.06
N PHE A 218 11.23 -6.17 11.25
CA PHE A 218 12.23 -6.88 12.07
C PHE A 218 11.62 -8.11 12.73
N GLN A 219 10.39 -7.99 13.26
CA GLN A 219 9.67 -9.13 13.85
C GLN A 219 9.50 -10.28 12.86
N TYR A 220 9.31 -9.98 11.57
CA TYR A 220 9.06 -10.97 10.51
C TYR A 220 10.28 -11.25 9.63
N ASP A 221 11.46 -10.71 9.96
CA ASP A 221 12.71 -10.86 9.18
C ASP A 221 12.55 -10.47 7.70
N GLU A 222 11.85 -9.36 7.44
CA GLU A 222 11.54 -8.89 6.08
C GLU A 222 12.22 -7.56 5.72
N CYS A 223 12.90 -6.89 6.66
CA CYS A 223 13.47 -5.54 6.50
C CYS A 223 14.41 -5.38 5.30
N ASN A 224 15.14 -6.44 4.93
CA ASN A 224 16.02 -6.43 3.76
C ASN A 224 15.33 -6.08 2.45
N ARG A 225 14.01 -6.25 2.37
CA ARG A 225 13.20 -5.89 1.18
C ARG A 225 13.14 -4.39 0.95
N LEU A 226 13.33 -3.57 2.01
CA LEU A 226 13.30 -2.11 1.96
C LEU A 226 14.62 -1.46 1.52
N ARG A 227 15.73 -2.23 1.45
CA ARG A 227 17.04 -1.74 1.02
C ARG A 227 17.05 -0.96 -0.31
N PRO A 228 16.21 -1.26 -1.32
CA PRO A 228 16.16 -0.46 -2.54
C PRO A 228 15.86 1.02 -2.30
N PHE A 229 15.03 1.38 -1.30
CA PHE A 229 14.78 2.79 -0.94
C PHE A 229 16.05 3.46 -0.42
N VAL A 230 16.73 2.84 0.54
CA VAL A 230 18.00 3.37 1.08
C VAL A 230 19.08 3.47 0.00
N ALA A 231 19.19 2.46 -0.86
CA ALA A 231 20.14 2.48 -1.99
C ALA A 231 19.86 3.61 -2.99
N ALA A 232 18.60 4.07 -3.06
CA ALA A 232 18.19 5.23 -3.85
C ALA A 232 18.30 6.55 -3.07
N GLY A 233 18.86 6.56 -1.86
CA GLY A 233 18.97 7.74 -0.99
C GLY A 233 17.64 8.17 -0.36
N ARG A 234 16.61 7.31 -0.37
CA ARG A 234 15.28 7.61 0.19
C ARG A 234 15.15 7.11 1.62
N ALA A 235 14.42 7.85 2.43
CA ALA A 235 14.16 7.50 3.82
C ALA A 235 13.29 6.24 3.94
N VAL A 236 13.61 5.44 4.96
CA VAL A 236 12.81 4.29 5.38
C VAL A 236 12.48 4.46 6.87
N PHE A 237 11.21 4.58 7.17
CA PHE A 237 10.67 4.65 8.52
C PHE A 237 10.12 3.28 8.93
N THR A 238 10.48 2.78 10.13
CA THR A 238 9.97 1.49 10.58
C THR A 238 9.46 1.55 12.02
N VAL A 239 8.44 0.77 12.29
CA VAL A 239 7.81 0.65 13.61
C VAL A 239 7.74 -0.80 14.04
N GLU A 240 8.15 -1.06 15.28
CA GLU A 240 7.94 -2.33 15.97
C GLU A 240 6.99 -2.16 17.16
N TYR A 241 6.22 -3.20 17.44
CA TYR A 241 5.24 -3.19 18.54
C TYR A 241 5.57 -4.15 19.67
N ARG A 242 6.31 -5.22 19.37
CA ARG A 242 6.56 -6.33 20.29
C ARG A 242 8.02 -6.51 20.65
N LEU A 243 8.92 -6.15 19.73
CA LEU A 243 10.36 -6.25 19.95
C LEU A 243 10.82 -5.10 20.87
N GLU A 244 11.80 -5.40 21.74
CA GLU A 244 12.50 -4.40 22.53
C GLU A 244 13.59 -3.73 21.67
N LEU A 245 13.99 -2.50 21.98
CA LEU A 245 14.94 -1.74 21.17
C LEU A 245 16.25 -2.50 20.88
N HIS A 246 16.79 -3.21 21.87
CA HIS A 246 18.03 -3.97 21.71
C HIS A 246 17.93 -5.13 20.72
N GLU A 247 16.71 -5.58 20.40
CA GLU A 247 16.48 -6.69 19.46
C GLU A 247 16.50 -6.23 18.00
N PHE A 248 16.19 -4.96 17.70
CA PHE A 248 16.10 -4.50 16.31
C PHE A 248 16.91 -3.23 15.99
N CYS A 249 17.15 -2.32 16.95
CA CYS A 249 17.84 -1.06 16.65
C CYS A 249 19.26 -1.23 16.09
N PRO A 250 20.08 -2.21 16.53
CA PRO A 250 21.38 -2.41 15.90
C PRO A 250 21.27 -2.71 14.40
N GLN A 251 20.34 -3.58 14.01
CA GLN A 251 20.09 -3.92 12.61
C GLN A 251 19.46 -2.74 11.85
N ALA A 252 18.57 -1.98 12.49
CA ALA A 252 18.00 -0.77 11.90
C ALA A 252 19.08 0.26 11.54
N ALA A 253 20.05 0.48 12.42
CA ALA A 253 21.17 1.36 12.17
C ALA A 253 22.04 0.86 11.00
N GLU A 254 22.34 -0.45 10.94
CA GLU A 254 23.11 -1.05 9.82
C GLU A 254 22.37 -0.91 8.48
N LEU A 255 21.04 -0.95 8.50
CA LEU A 255 20.21 -0.79 7.31
C LEU A 255 19.97 0.68 6.93
N GLY A 256 20.31 1.63 7.81
CA GLY A 256 20.08 3.06 7.60
C GLY A 256 18.59 3.42 7.71
N PHE A 257 17.85 2.78 8.61
CA PHE A 257 16.42 3.03 8.84
C PHE A 257 16.20 3.92 10.05
N SER A 258 15.29 4.86 9.95
CA SER A 258 14.78 5.61 11.11
C SER A 258 13.66 4.80 11.78
N SER A 259 14.00 4.15 12.87
CA SER A 259 13.16 3.11 13.49
C SER A 259 12.73 3.51 14.90
N MET A 260 11.55 3.06 15.31
CA MET A 260 11.06 3.25 16.67
C MET A 260 10.11 2.11 17.09
N ARG A 261 9.95 1.99 18.39
CA ARG A 261 8.90 1.19 18.98
C ARG A 261 7.66 2.04 19.25
N LYS A 262 6.49 1.51 18.98
CA LYS A 262 5.19 2.13 19.25
C LYS A 262 4.26 1.17 19.97
N LYS A 263 3.17 1.69 20.50
CA LYS A 263 2.01 0.89 20.91
C LYS A 263 0.99 0.89 19.77
N LEU A 264 0.26 -0.21 19.59
CA LEU A 264 -0.80 -0.32 18.54
C LEU A 264 -1.86 0.78 18.61
N SER A 265 -2.00 1.45 19.74
CA SER A 265 -2.91 2.61 19.87
C SER A 265 -2.43 3.85 19.12
N LEU A 266 -1.20 3.88 18.63
CA LEU A 266 -0.59 4.99 17.87
C LEU A 266 -0.86 6.38 18.46
N ARG A 267 -0.84 6.47 19.81
CA ARG A 267 -0.88 7.74 20.55
C ARG A 267 0.53 8.32 20.66
N VAL A 268 0.70 9.38 21.44
CA VAL A 268 1.95 10.13 21.59
C VAL A 268 3.17 9.30 21.99
N TRP A 269 3.01 8.24 22.78
CA TRP A 269 4.13 7.44 23.24
C TRP A 269 4.94 6.85 22.09
N ARG A 270 6.23 7.04 22.12
CA ARG A 270 7.23 6.51 21.18
C ARG A 270 8.52 6.17 21.94
N ASP A 271 9.28 5.23 21.39
CA ASP A 271 10.59 4.82 21.90
C ASP A 271 11.52 4.64 20.68
N PRO A 272 12.26 5.70 20.29
CA PRO A 272 13.07 5.66 19.08
C PRO A 272 14.36 4.89 19.29
N CYS A 273 14.87 4.31 18.20
CA CYS A 273 16.27 3.85 18.17
C CYS A 273 17.21 5.05 18.36
N PRO A 274 18.34 4.84 19.09
CA PRO A 274 19.34 5.88 19.34
C PRO A 274 20.04 6.38 18.08
#